data_d668d7ebf03a7c7acfdab5b4a5d2cb08
#
_entry.id   d668d7ebf03a7c7acfdab5b4a5d2cb08
#
_cell.length_a   1.000
_cell.length_b   1.000
_cell.length_c   1.000
_cell.angle_alpha   90.00
_cell.angle_beta   90.00
_cell.angle_gamma   90.00
#
_symmetry.space_group_name_H-M   'P 1'
#
loop_
_entity.id
_entity.type
_entity.pdbx_description
1 polymer ?
#
loop_
_entity_poly.entity_id
_entity_poly.type
_entity_poly.pdbx_seq_one_letter_code
_entity_poly.pdbx_strand_id
1 'polypeptide(L)'
;MIRFSYLLLASALSLSALAASAAGHAPAIVAHRGGTADAPENTRIAIETALKNGADAIWITLQASKDGVIVLYRPSDLKALTNRQGPVSAYTAAQLAETDAGWAFARGNAHPFRDQGIGIPRLDDVLKAFPHVTFYLDIKSPDADPAQFGQALLATLESTDSLNRIRVYSTDAKYLQALPPAIPRFESRDETRTLLANVTMAHQCDVKPDNRQPRWYGLELKREVEVVEKYTLGEGRSKAFLTWDKESMDCFRSQGPAHIILFGVNSPQEYQQALALGADGVMVNSPAEAKSFRKAK
;
A
#
# COMPACT_ATOMS: atom_id res chain seq x y z
N MET A 1 -52.72 65.70 -22.06
CA MET A 1 -52.08 64.47 -22.58
C MET A 1 -50.74 64.32 -21.88
N ILE A 2 -50.70 63.50 -20.86
CA ILE A 2 -49.50 63.30 -20.01
C ILE A 2 -48.87 61.96 -20.44
N ARG A 3 -47.62 62.01 -20.94
CA ARG A 3 -46.87 60.82 -21.32
C ARG A 3 -46.01 60.40 -20.09
N PHE A 4 -46.29 59.22 -19.56
CA PHE A 4 -45.44 58.57 -18.57
C PHE A 4 -44.38 57.75 -19.31
N SER A 5 -43.08 58.05 -19.05
CA SER A 5 -41.95 57.24 -19.49
C SER A 5 -41.54 56.30 -18.34
N TYR A 6 -41.66 55.00 -18.57
CA TYR A 6 -41.15 53.98 -17.64
C TYR A 6 -39.66 53.74 -17.89
N LEU A 7 -38.84 54.04 -16.93
CA LEU A 7 -37.43 53.62 -16.86
C LEU A 7 -37.37 52.18 -16.34
N LEU A 8 -36.95 51.23 -17.17
CA LEU A 8 -36.63 49.87 -16.76
C LEU A 8 -35.17 49.83 -16.23
N LEU A 9 -35.01 49.70 -14.92
CA LEU A 9 -33.71 49.36 -14.29
C LEU A 9 -33.50 47.84 -14.45
N ALA A 10 -32.56 47.45 -15.29
CA ALA A 10 -32.08 46.08 -15.37
C ALA A 10 -30.98 45.84 -14.31
N SER A 11 -31.35 45.18 -13.23
CA SER A 11 -30.38 44.72 -12.21
C SER A 11 -29.67 43.47 -12.71
N ALA A 12 -28.41 43.62 -13.10
CA ALA A 12 -27.53 42.48 -13.39
C ALA A 12 -27.09 41.81 -12.07
N LEU A 13 -27.71 40.69 -11.72
CA LEU A 13 -27.18 39.82 -10.69
C LEU A 13 -25.96 39.06 -11.24
N SER A 14 -24.77 39.48 -10.86
CA SER A 14 -23.55 38.72 -11.06
C SER A 14 -23.55 37.53 -10.10
N LEU A 15 -23.89 36.33 -10.60
CA LEU A 15 -23.63 35.07 -9.90
C LEU A 15 -22.12 34.84 -9.88
N SER A 16 -21.47 35.20 -8.77
CA SER A 16 -20.13 34.72 -8.45
C SER A 16 -20.25 33.24 -8.06
N ALA A 17 -19.99 32.34 -9.02
CA ALA A 17 -19.82 30.95 -8.72
C ALA A 17 -18.57 30.82 -7.83
N LEU A 18 -18.75 30.69 -6.51
CA LEU A 18 -17.71 30.18 -5.63
C LEU A 18 -17.42 28.76 -6.12
N ALA A 19 -16.27 28.58 -6.79
CA ALA A 19 -15.67 27.28 -6.97
C ALA A 19 -15.35 26.76 -5.55
N ALA A 20 -16.24 25.95 -5.01
CA ALA A 20 -15.92 25.15 -3.84
C ALA A 20 -14.76 24.23 -4.26
N SER A 21 -13.55 24.62 -3.89
CA SER A 21 -12.40 23.72 -3.89
C SER A 21 -12.84 22.51 -3.06
N ALA A 22 -13.07 21.37 -3.70
CA ALA A 22 -13.27 20.14 -3.00
C ALA A 22 -11.99 19.92 -2.16
N ALA A 23 -12.09 20.22 -0.86
CA ALA A 23 -11.03 19.93 0.08
C ALA A 23 -10.82 18.41 0.01
N GLY A 24 -9.78 18.00 -0.72
CA GLY A 24 -9.47 16.59 -0.91
C GLY A 24 -9.37 15.93 0.46
N HIS A 25 -10.04 14.79 0.60
CA HIS A 25 -9.92 13.99 1.82
C HIS A 25 -8.44 13.67 2.05
N ALA A 26 -7.95 13.93 3.28
CA ALA A 26 -6.55 13.62 3.59
C ALA A 26 -6.29 12.12 3.40
N PRO A 27 -5.23 11.73 2.67
CA PRO A 27 -4.95 10.33 2.44
C PRO A 27 -4.70 9.57 3.75
N ALA A 28 -5.19 8.34 3.83
CA ALA A 28 -4.96 7.44 4.97
C ALA A 28 -3.46 7.15 5.11
N ILE A 29 -2.93 7.17 6.32
CA ILE A 29 -1.54 6.78 6.62
C ILE A 29 -1.48 5.25 6.75
N VAL A 30 -0.78 4.62 5.82
CA VAL A 30 -0.53 3.18 5.80
C VAL A 30 0.88 2.89 6.30
N ALA A 31 1.01 2.20 7.43
CA ALA A 31 2.31 1.88 8.02
C ALA A 31 2.99 0.74 7.27
N HIS A 32 4.08 1.02 6.54
CA HIS A 32 4.86 0.03 5.79
C HIS A 32 5.48 -1.00 6.73
N ARG A 33 5.01 -2.26 6.66
CA ARG A 33 5.39 -3.38 7.55
C ARG A 33 5.30 -3.05 9.04
N GLY A 34 4.30 -2.25 9.42
CA GLY A 34 4.13 -1.74 10.77
C GLY A 34 4.97 -0.50 11.10
N GLY A 35 5.65 0.13 10.12
CA GLY A 35 6.50 1.30 10.35
C GLY A 35 7.97 0.94 10.50
N THR A 36 8.64 0.62 9.39
CA THR A 36 10.02 0.10 9.34
C THR A 36 11.08 1.03 9.94
N ALA A 37 10.81 2.33 10.04
CA ALA A 37 11.72 3.30 10.66
C ALA A 37 11.48 3.49 12.18
N ASP A 38 10.31 3.09 12.68
CA ASP A 38 9.92 3.32 14.07
C ASP A 38 10.20 2.11 14.98
N ALA A 39 10.06 0.87 14.43
CA ALA A 39 10.24 -0.39 15.16
C ALA A 39 10.60 -1.55 14.21
N PRO A 40 11.03 -2.73 14.74
CA PRO A 40 11.33 -3.90 13.92
C PRO A 40 10.14 -4.31 13.04
N GLU A 41 10.34 -4.33 11.71
CA GLU A 41 9.27 -4.55 10.74
C GLU A 41 8.55 -5.89 10.92
N ASN A 42 7.26 -5.94 10.57
CA ASN A 42 6.43 -7.14 10.61
C ASN A 42 6.33 -7.79 12.02
N THR A 43 6.46 -7.02 13.08
CA THR A 43 6.31 -7.47 14.47
C THR A 43 5.08 -6.83 15.13
N ARG A 44 4.61 -7.43 16.23
CA ARG A 44 3.50 -6.86 17.00
C ARG A 44 3.84 -5.48 17.56
N ILE A 45 5.07 -5.28 18.04
CA ILE A 45 5.51 -3.99 18.59
C ILE A 45 5.54 -2.89 17.50
N ALA A 46 5.87 -3.24 16.25
CA ALA A 46 5.80 -2.30 15.15
C ALA A 46 4.35 -1.87 14.89
N ILE A 47 3.41 -2.82 14.83
CA ILE A 47 1.98 -2.53 14.63
C ILE A 47 1.44 -1.64 15.76
N GLU A 48 1.70 -1.99 17.01
CA GLU A 48 1.31 -1.20 18.19
C GLU A 48 1.88 0.23 18.14
N THR A 49 3.15 0.35 17.77
CA THR A 49 3.84 1.65 17.63
C THR A 49 3.23 2.48 16.51
N ALA A 50 2.94 1.87 15.36
CA ALA A 50 2.31 2.55 14.24
C ALA A 50 0.91 3.08 14.59
N LEU A 51 0.08 2.25 15.22
CA LEU A 51 -1.27 2.66 15.67
C LEU A 51 -1.21 3.78 16.70
N LYS A 52 -0.32 3.69 17.69
CA LYS A 52 -0.07 4.77 18.65
C LYS A 52 0.37 6.06 17.98
N ASN A 53 1.06 5.96 16.85
CA ASN A 53 1.49 7.07 16.04
C ASN A 53 0.44 7.55 15.01
N GLY A 54 -0.77 6.99 15.03
CA GLY A 54 -1.90 7.45 14.22
C GLY A 54 -1.89 6.91 12.79
N ALA A 55 -1.32 5.72 12.56
CA ALA A 55 -1.55 4.98 11.32
C ALA A 55 -3.02 4.58 11.20
N ASP A 56 -3.61 4.76 10.02
CA ASP A 56 -4.99 4.41 9.72
C ASP A 56 -5.11 2.95 9.24
N ALA A 57 -4.05 2.40 8.65
CA ALA A 57 -3.96 1.01 8.22
C ALA A 57 -2.52 0.49 8.33
N ILE A 58 -2.39 -0.83 8.37
CA ILE A 58 -1.10 -1.51 8.50
C ILE A 58 -0.85 -2.38 7.28
N TRP A 59 0.30 -2.18 6.63
CA TRP A 59 0.82 -3.07 5.60
C TRP A 59 1.77 -4.07 6.23
N ILE A 60 1.55 -5.37 6.03
CA ILE A 60 2.40 -6.45 6.53
C ILE A 60 2.75 -7.43 5.42
N THR A 61 3.88 -8.11 5.56
CA THR A 61 4.38 -9.06 4.55
C THR A 61 4.27 -10.48 5.06
N LEU A 62 3.77 -11.38 4.22
CA LEU A 62 3.42 -12.75 4.58
C LEU A 62 4.32 -13.77 3.90
N GLN A 63 4.72 -14.79 4.64
CA GLN A 63 5.36 -16.01 4.15
C GLN A 63 4.77 -17.25 4.83
N ALA A 64 4.91 -18.41 4.18
CA ALA A 64 4.53 -19.71 4.76
C ALA A 64 5.73 -20.32 5.50
N SER A 65 5.51 -20.79 6.73
CA SER A 65 6.45 -21.60 7.51
C SER A 65 6.51 -23.04 7.00
N LYS A 66 7.46 -23.84 7.51
CA LYS A 66 7.62 -25.26 7.18
C LYS A 66 6.35 -26.09 7.41
N ASP A 67 5.59 -25.75 8.45
CA ASP A 67 4.34 -26.41 8.84
C ASP A 67 3.09 -25.74 8.22
N GLY A 68 3.28 -24.89 7.18
CA GLY A 68 2.20 -24.28 6.39
C GLY A 68 1.48 -23.13 7.11
N VAL A 69 1.94 -22.70 8.28
CA VAL A 69 1.37 -21.56 9.01
C VAL A 69 1.84 -20.26 8.38
N ILE A 70 0.93 -19.29 8.19
CA ILE A 70 1.28 -17.97 7.65
C ILE A 70 1.86 -17.10 8.76
N VAL A 71 3.04 -16.57 8.52
CA VAL A 71 3.80 -15.72 9.44
C VAL A 71 4.16 -14.38 8.80
N LEU A 72 4.53 -13.40 9.62
CA LEU A 72 4.88 -12.06 9.18
C LEU A 72 6.40 -11.93 9.01
N TYR A 73 6.89 -11.99 7.79
CA TYR A 73 8.29 -11.76 7.47
C TYR A 73 8.46 -11.36 5.99
N ARG A 74 9.49 -10.55 5.64
CA ARG A 74 9.65 -10.06 4.27
C ARG A 74 10.87 -10.62 3.53
N PRO A 75 12.10 -10.56 4.07
CA PRO A 75 13.26 -11.05 3.33
C PRO A 75 13.18 -12.53 3.00
N SER A 76 13.91 -12.97 1.99
CA SER A 76 14.00 -14.39 1.63
C SER A 76 14.87 -15.22 2.59
N ASP A 77 15.70 -14.56 3.39
CA ASP A 77 16.59 -15.20 4.37
C ASP A 77 16.46 -14.51 5.73
N LEU A 78 16.33 -15.28 6.79
CA LEU A 78 16.18 -14.81 8.17
C LEU A 78 17.36 -13.97 8.65
N LYS A 79 18.57 -14.19 8.13
CA LYS A 79 19.78 -13.42 8.52
C LYS A 79 19.68 -11.92 8.24
N ALA A 80 18.76 -11.52 7.36
CA ALA A 80 18.60 -10.10 7.03
C ALA A 80 18.08 -9.27 8.20
N LEU A 81 17.22 -9.83 9.04
CA LEU A 81 16.57 -9.09 10.13
C LEU A 81 16.65 -9.79 11.50
N THR A 82 17.15 -11.02 11.56
CA THR A 82 17.13 -11.82 12.77
C THR A 82 18.51 -12.40 13.13
N ASN A 83 18.59 -13.06 14.26
CA ASN A 83 19.76 -13.83 14.70
C ASN A 83 19.85 -15.25 14.09
N ARG A 84 18.94 -15.61 13.15
CA ARG A 84 18.94 -16.90 12.43
C ARG A 84 19.26 -16.69 10.95
N GLN A 85 19.44 -17.80 10.22
CA GLN A 85 19.70 -17.80 8.77
C GLN A 85 18.81 -18.82 8.06
N GLY A 86 18.73 -18.72 6.74
CA GLY A 86 17.92 -19.58 5.89
C GLY A 86 16.50 -19.07 5.65
N PRO A 87 15.71 -19.75 4.78
CA PRO A 87 14.38 -19.31 4.44
C PRO A 87 13.38 -19.58 5.56
N VAL A 88 12.30 -18.81 5.60
CA VAL A 88 11.16 -19.01 6.53
C VAL A 88 10.61 -20.43 6.44
N SER A 89 10.52 -20.97 5.22
CA SER A 89 10.02 -22.32 4.93
C SER A 89 10.85 -23.48 5.53
N ALA A 90 12.05 -23.20 6.04
CA ALA A 90 12.87 -24.21 6.74
C ALA A 90 12.47 -24.40 8.22
N TYR A 91 11.68 -23.49 8.79
CA TYR A 91 11.34 -23.46 10.22
C TYR A 91 9.84 -23.55 10.45
N THR A 92 9.43 -24.23 11.52
CA THR A 92 8.03 -24.22 11.98
C THR A 92 7.66 -22.85 12.55
N ALA A 93 6.35 -22.55 12.59
CA ALA A 93 5.87 -21.29 13.17
C ALA A 93 6.31 -21.14 14.65
N ALA A 94 6.36 -22.22 15.41
CA ALA A 94 6.86 -22.22 16.78
C ALA A 94 8.34 -21.79 16.86
N GLN A 95 9.19 -22.36 16.00
CA GLN A 95 10.61 -21.99 15.92
C GLN A 95 10.82 -20.52 15.47
N LEU A 96 9.95 -20.02 14.60
CA LEU A 96 9.97 -18.64 14.14
C LEU A 96 9.54 -17.66 15.24
N ALA A 97 8.60 -18.06 16.10
CA ALA A 97 8.17 -17.27 17.25
C ALA A 97 9.30 -17.08 18.30
N GLU A 98 10.27 -18.02 18.36
CA GLU A 98 11.45 -17.93 19.22
C GLU A 98 12.65 -17.20 18.59
N THR A 99 12.52 -16.81 17.30
CA THR A 99 13.58 -16.12 16.56
C THR A 99 13.57 -14.64 16.91
N ASP A 100 14.73 -14.05 17.25
CA ASP A 100 14.82 -12.62 17.57
C ASP A 100 14.63 -11.75 16.32
N ALA A 101 13.40 -11.27 16.11
CA ALA A 101 13.03 -10.35 15.04
C ALA A 101 13.42 -8.89 15.32
N GLY A 102 13.87 -8.58 16.53
CA GLY A 102 14.42 -7.28 16.93
C GLY A 102 15.90 -7.12 16.60
N TRP A 103 16.57 -8.19 16.17
CA TRP A 103 18.03 -8.29 16.06
C TRP A 103 18.68 -7.22 15.20
N ALA A 104 18.17 -6.99 13.99
CA ALA A 104 18.78 -6.09 13.03
C ALA A 104 18.35 -4.63 13.18
N PHE A 105 17.25 -4.35 13.90
CA PHE A 105 16.76 -2.98 14.03
C PHE A 105 17.76 -2.13 14.82
N ALA A 106 18.17 -1.00 14.23
CA ALA A 106 19.17 -0.11 14.82
C ALA A 106 18.67 1.34 14.87
N ARG A 107 19.09 2.08 15.89
CA ARG A 107 19.03 3.55 15.98
C ARG A 107 20.45 4.06 16.22
N GLY A 108 21.10 4.52 15.15
CA GLY A 108 22.53 4.76 15.16
C GLY A 108 23.28 3.45 15.47
N ASN A 109 24.11 3.44 16.48
CA ASN A 109 24.86 2.26 16.92
C ASN A 109 24.11 1.39 17.95
N ALA A 110 22.91 1.80 18.39
CA ALA A 110 22.14 1.06 19.37
C ALA A 110 21.18 0.07 18.71
N HIS A 111 21.00 -1.09 19.33
CA HIS A 111 20.04 -2.12 18.95
C HIS A 111 18.99 -2.31 20.06
N PRO A 112 18.01 -1.41 20.18
CA PRO A 112 17.14 -1.32 21.36
C PRO A 112 16.15 -2.49 21.49
N PHE A 113 16.02 -3.33 20.46
CA PHE A 113 15.05 -4.43 20.42
C PHE A 113 15.71 -5.82 20.42
N ARG A 114 17.05 -5.92 20.50
CA ARG A 114 17.74 -7.20 20.63
C ARG A 114 17.42 -7.84 21.98
N ASP A 115 17.26 -9.16 21.97
CA ASP A 115 17.03 -9.99 23.17
C ASP A 115 15.82 -9.55 24.02
N GLN A 116 14.82 -8.90 23.36
CA GLN A 116 13.59 -8.44 24.01
C GLN A 116 12.44 -9.45 23.88
N GLY A 117 12.69 -10.68 23.40
CA GLY A 117 11.65 -11.69 23.19
C GLY A 117 10.68 -11.36 22.06
N ILE A 118 11.11 -10.57 21.07
CA ILE A 118 10.31 -10.19 19.92
C ILE A 118 10.47 -11.24 18.82
N GLY A 119 9.52 -12.17 18.74
CA GLY A 119 9.51 -13.23 17.73
C GLY A 119 8.88 -12.81 16.40
N ILE A 120 9.02 -13.68 15.39
CA ILE A 120 8.27 -13.58 14.13
C ILE A 120 6.84 -14.06 14.41
N PRO A 121 5.81 -13.19 14.30
CA PRO A 121 4.46 -13.54 14.70
C PRO A 121 3.71 -14.33 13.62
N ARG A 122 2.74 -15.13 14.04
CA ARG A 122 1.75 -15.75 13.17
C ARG A 122 0.70 -14.71 12.75
N LEU A 123 0.16 -14.86 11.54
CA LEU A 123 -0.89 -13.96 11.04
C LEU A 123 -2.16 -14.03 11.87
N ASP A 124 -2.63 -15.23 12.23
CA ASP A 124 -3.85 -15.41 13.03
C ASP A 124 -3.78 -14.75 14.41
N ASP A 125 -2.61 -14.81 15.08
CA ASP A 125 -2.38 -14.13 16.36
C ASP A 125 -2.42 -12.61 16.21
N VAL A 126 -1.84 -12.08 15.14
CA VAL A 126 -1.88 -10.64 14.83
C VAL A 126 -3.31 -10.19 14.55
N LEU A 127 -4.04 -10.90 13.71
CA LEU A 127 -5.42 -10.52 13.37
C LEU A 127 -6.35 -10.55 14.58
N LYS A 128 -6.18 -11.53 15.48
CA LYS A 128 -6.93 -11.61 16.76
C LYS A 128 -6.55 -10.49 17.73
N ALA A 129 -5.26 -10.13 17.79
CA ALA A 129 -4.78 -9.06 18.69
C ALA A 129 -5.24 -7.66 18.25
N PHE A 130 -5.52 -7.46 16.97
CA PHE A 130 -5.92 -6.17 16.40
C PHE A 130 -7.23 -6.28 15.60
N PRO A 131 -8.37 -6.58 16.23
CA PRO A 131 -9.62 -6.94 15.56
C PRO A 131 -10.27 -5.78 14.78
N HIS A 132 -9.91 -4.54 15.06
CA HIS A 132 -10.48 -3.34 14.42
C HIS A 132 -9.53 -2.63 13.44
N VAL A 133 -8.37 -3.24 13.16
CA VAL A 133 -7.34 -2.66 12.30
C VAL A 133 -7.52 -3.14 10.86
N THR A 134 -7.42 -2.22 9.91
CA THR A 134 -7.35 -2.55 8.48
C THR A 134 -5.93 -3.01 8.15
N PHE A 135 -5.81 -4.19 7.52
CA PHE A 135 -4.54 -4.73 7.08
C PHE A 135 -4.46 -4.86 5.56
N TYR A 136 -3.32 -4.47 4.99
CA TYR A 136 -2.92 -4.82 3.63
C TYR A 136 -1.86 -5.91 3.71
N LEU A 137 -2.16 -7.06 3.10
CA LEU A 137 -1.41 -8.31 3.23
C LEU A 137 -0.59 -8.56 1.97
N ASP A 138 0.73 -8.32 2.02
CA ASP A 138 1.64 -8.47 0.88
C ASP A 138 2.29 -9.86 0.87
N ILE A 139 1.93 -10.73 -0.08
CA ILE A 139 2.48 -12.08 -0.18
C ILE A 139 3.88 -12.06 -0.79
N LYS A 140 4.86 -12.55 -0.05
CA LYS A 140 6.27 -12.69 -0.44
C LYS A 140 6.84 -14.05 -0.02
N SER A 141 6.16 -15.14 -0.40
CA SER A 141 6.52 -16.50 -0.02
C SER A 141 7.15 -17.23 -1.22
N PRO A 142 8.46 -17.16 -1.43
CA PRO A 142 9.09 -17.63 -2.67
C PRO A 142 8.93 -19.13 -2.89
N ASP A 143 8.82 -19.92 -1.81
CA ASP A 143 8.88 -21.38 -1.81
C ASP A 143 7.49 -22.03 -1.68
N ALA A 144 6.43 -21.24 -1.49
CA ALA A 144 5.09 -21.79 -1.30
C ALA A 144 4.34 -22.00 -2.63
N ASP A 145 3.55 -23.07 -2.71
CA ASP A 145 2.56 -23.22 -3.76
C ASP A 145 1.47 -22.15 -3.62
N PRO A 146 1.16 -21.37 -4.66
CA PRO A 146 0.21 -20.26 -4.57
C PRO A 146 -1.21 -20.68 -4.21
N ALA A 147 -1.67 -21.85 -4.70
CA ALA A 147 -3.03 -22.32 -4.42
C ALA A 147 -3.15 -22.79 -2.96
N GLN A 148 -2.17 -23.54 -2.47
CA GLN A 148 -2.13 -23.98 -1.07
C GLN A 148 -2.02 -22.78 -0.13
N PHE A 149 -1.16 -21.79 -0.46
CA PHE A 149 -1.05 -20.55 0.31
C PHE A 149 -2.39 -19.80 0.36
N GLY A 150 -3.08 -19.69 -0.78
CA GLY A 150 -4.38 -19.04 -0.88
C GLY A 150 -5.45 -19.70 -0.01
N GLN A 151 -5.49 -21.06 0.04
CA GLN A 151 -6.40 -21.79 0.90
C GLN A 151 -6.08 -21.63 2.39
N ALA A 152 -4.80 -21.70 2.76
CA ALA A 152 -4.36 -21.46 4.15
C ALA A 152 -4.68 -20.02 4.61
N LEU A 153 -4.51 -19.05 3.71
CA LEU A 153 -4.87 -17.66 3.97
C LEU A 153 -6.38 -17.51 4.17
N LEU A 154 -7.20 -18.10 3.31
CA LEU A 154 -8.67 -18.06 3.47
C LEU A 154 -9.11 -18.62 4.81
N ALA A 155 -8.64 -19.81 5.18
CA ALA A 155 -8.95 -20.45 6.45
C ALA A 155 -8.53 -19.56 7.65
N THR A 156 -7.36 -18.92 7.56
CA THR A 156 -6.90 -17.97 8.60
C THR A 156 -7.83 -16.76 8.71
N LEU A 157 -8.22 -16.17 7.58
CA LEU A 157 -9.09 -14.98 7.55
C LEU A 157 -10.51 -15.27 8.05
N GLU A 158 -11.06 -16.43 7.70
CA GLU A 158 -12.38 -16.89 8.18
C GLU A 158 -12.37 -17.16 9.67
N SER A 159 -11.35 -17.90 10.18
CA SER A 159 -11.23 -18.22 11.61
C SER A 159 -11.00 -17.01 12.51
N THR A 160 -10.60 -15.88 11.95
CA THR A 160 -10.33 -14.61 12.66
C THR A 160 -11.34 -13.51 12.34
N ASP A 161 -12.40 -13.81 11.56
CA ASP A 161 -13.41 -12.86 11.10
C ASP A 161 -12.78 -11.58 10.49
N SER A 162 -11.83 -11.79 9.55
CA SER A 162 -10.99 -10.68 9.07
C SER A 162 -11.19 -10.31 7.60
N LEU A 163 -12.01 -11.05 6.83
CA LEU A 163 -12.20 -10.84 5.40
C LEU A 163 -12.64 -9.42 5.03
N ASN A 164 -13.43 -8.77 5.88
CA ASN A 164 -14.00 -7.45 5.65
C ASN A 164 -13.02 -6.28 5.88
N ARG A 165 -11.88 -6.54 6.55
CA ARG A 165 -10.90 -5.52 6.97
C ARG A 165 -9.49 -5.77 6.43
N ILE A 166 -9.35 -6.67 5.46
CA ILE A 166 -8.09 -6.95 4.79
C ILE A 166 -8.18 -6.73 3.29
N ARG A 167 -7.02 -6.60 2.66
CA ARG A 167 -6.86 -6.66 1.21
C ARG A 167 -5.48 -7.22 0.87
N VAL A 168 -5.45 -8.17 -0.06
CA VAL A 168 -4.22 -8.87 -0.43
C VAL A 168 -3.55 -8.18 -1.61
N TYR A 169 -2.24 -8.06 -1.52
CA TYR A 169 -1.34 -7.59 -2.56
C TYR A 169 -0.23 -8.62 -2.82
N SER A 170 0.30 -8.64 -4.02
CA SER A 170 1.56 -9.32 -4.33
C SER A 170 2.24 -8.66 -5.53
N THR A 171 3.57 -8.68 -5.55
CA THR A 171 4.36 -8.35 -6.75
C THR A 171 4.42 -9.51 -7.74
N ASP A 172 4.07 -10.72 -7.32
CA ASP A 172 3.98 -11.90 -8.17
C ASP A 172 2.50 -12.19 -8.45
N ALA A 173 2.08 -11.96 -9.70
CA ALA A 173 0.69 -12.08 -10.12
C ALA A 173 0.11 -13.49 -9.90
N LYS A 174 0.95 -14.54 -9.91
CA LYS A 174 0.48 -15.93 -9.70
C LYS A 174 -0.22 -16.12 -8.36
N TYR A 175 0.22 -15.40 -7.30
CA TYR A 175 -0.45 -15.44 -6.00
C TYR A 175 -1.84 -14.81 -6.07
N LEU A 176 -1.97 -13.63 -6.69
CA LEU A 176 -3.27 -12.97 -6.82
C LEU A 176 -4.26 -13.78 -7.66
N GLN A 177 -3.77 -14.45 -8.71
CA GLN A 177 -4.58 -15.31 -9.58
C GLN A 177 -5.06 -16.59 -8.86
N ALA A 178 -4.22 -17.17 -7.99
CA ALA A 178 -4.53 -18.38 -7.25
C ALA A 178 -5.38 -18.13 -5.98
N LEU A 179 -5.60 -16.89 -5.56
CA LEU A 179 -6.42 -16.61 -4.39
C LEU A 179 -7.88 -17.04 -4.59
N PRO A 180 -8.51 -17.64 -3.58
CA PRO A 180 -9.97 -17.83 -3.56
C PRO A 180 -10.72 -16.52 -3.83
N PRO A 181 -11.86 -16.55 -4.57
CA PRO A 181 -12.62 -15.34 -4.92
C PRO A 181 -13.09 -14.51 -3.72
N ALA A 182 -13.35 -15.16 -2.59
CA ALA A 182 -13.78 -14.50 -1.36
C ALA A 182 -12.73 -13.52 -0.77
N ILE A 183 -11.44 -13.68 -1.12
CA ILE A 183 -10.38 -12.84 -0.59
C ILE A 183 -10.30 -11.54 -1.39
N PRO A 184 -10.55 -10.36 -0.76
CA PRO A 184 -10.38 -9.06 -1.40
C PRO A 184 -8.92 -8.81 -1.76
N ARG A 185 -8.66 -8.25 -2.95
CA ARG A 185 -7.28 -8.05 -3.45
C ARG A 185 -7.12 -6.73 -4.17
N PHE A 186 -5.88 -6.27 -4.24
CA PHE A 186 -5.46 -5.23 -5.16
C PHE A 186 -5.43 -5.75 -6.59
N GLU A 187 -5.49 -4.85 -7.56
CA GLU A 187 -5.10 -5.14 -8.94
C GLU A 187 -3.61 -5.52 -8.99
N SER A 188 -3.22 -6.31 -10.00
CA SER A 188 -1.84 -6.75 -10.08
C SER A 188 -0.89 -5.56 -10.26
N ARG A 189 0.31 -5.69 -9.66
CA ARG A 189 1.33 -4.65 -9.77
C ARG A 189 1.72 -4.38 -11.22
N ASP A 190 1.85 -5.44 -12.03
CA ASP A 190 2.29 -5.31 -13.42
C ASP A 190 1.23 -4.61 -14.28
N GLU A 191 -0.05 -4.94 -14.09
CA GLU A 191 -1.16 -4.25 -14.76
C GLU A 191 -1.23 -2.78 -14.34
N THR A 192 -1.15 -2.50 -13.03
CA THR A 192 -1.13 -1.14 -12.49
C THR A 192 0.02 -0.32 -13.07
N ARG A 193 1.23 -0.89 -13.12
CA ARG A 193 2.42 -0.24 -13.67
C ARG A 193 2.29 0.00 -15.18
N THR A 194 1.81 -0.98 -15.91
CA THR A 194 1.63 -0.88 -17.36
C THR A 194 0.61 0.19 -17.70
N LEU A 195 -0.53 0.20 -17.01
CA LEU A 195 -1.55 1.23 -17.21
C LEU A 195 -0.99 2.63 -16.89
N LEU A 196 -0.28 2.79 -15.75
CA LEU A 196 0.33 4.07 -15.40
C LEU A 196 1.34 4.53 -16.47
N ALA A 197 2.17 3.62 -16.99
CA ALA A 197 3.12 3.94 -18.05
C ALA A 197 2.41 4.35 -19.36
N ASN A 198 1.36 3.64 -19.77
CA ASN A 198 0.59 3.97 -20.97
C ASN A 198 -0.05 5.37 -20.86
N VAL A 199 -0.61 5.70 -19.70
CA VAL A 199 -1.21 7.03 -19.50
C VAL A 199 -0.15 8.12 -19.48
N THR A 200 0.88 7.98 -18.68
CA THR A 200 1.86 9.06 -18.44
C THR A 200 2.86 9.25 -19.60
N MET A 201 3.12 8.21 -20.41
CA MET A 201 4.06 8.29 -21.52
C MET A 201 3.40 8.38 -22.90
N ALA A 202 2.18 7.88 -23.05
CA ALA A 202 1.49 7.80 -24.34
C ALA A 202 0.10 8.43 -24.35
N HIS A 203 -0.39 8.99 -23.22
CA HIS A 203 -1.74 9.53 -23.05
C HIS A 203 -2.85 8.52 -23.43
N GLN A 204 -2.60 7.22 -23.16
CA GLN A 204 -3.50 6.12 -23.44
C GLN A 204 -4.09 5.57 -22.15
N CYS A 205 -5.42 5.67 -22.04
CA CYS A 205 -6.17 5.19 -20.87
C CYS A 205 -6.97 3.93 -21.25
N ASP A 206 -6.37 2.77 -21.02
CA ASP A 206 -6.94 1.45 -21.39
C ASP A 206 -7.45 0.69 -20.15
N VAL A 207 -8.15 1.37 -19.23
CA VAL A 207 -8.78 0.72 -18.09
C VAL A 207 -9.90 -0.19 -18.57
N LYS A 208 -9.72 -1.51 -18.38
CA LYS A 208 -10.75 -2.47 -18.74
C LYS A 208 -11.92 -2.41 -17.76
N PRO A 209 -13.18 -2.48 -18.22
CA PRO A 209 -14.32 -2.63 -17.33
C PRO A 209 -14.17 -3.88 -16.45
N ASP A 210 -14.53 -3.78 -15.17
CA ASP A 210 -14.51 -4.89 -14.22
C ASP A 210 -15.71 -4.76 -13.26
N ASN A 211 -16.34 -5.89 -12.97
CA ASN A 211 -17.47 -5.94 -12.03
C ASN A 211 -17.03 -5.89 -10.56
N ARG A 212 -15.73 -6.04 -10.28
CA ARG A 212 -15.16 -5.92 -8.92
C ARG A 212 -15.00 -4.44 -8.57
N GLN A 213 -15.97 -3.89 -7.87
CA GLN A 213 -15.96 -2.49 -7.45
C GLN A 213 -16.06 -2.39 -5.91
N PRO A 214 -15.34 -1.45 -5.27
CA PRO A 214 -14.31 -0.57 -5.86
C PRO A 214 -13.02 -1.31 -6.22
N ARG A 215 -12.33 -0.85 -7.26
CA ARG A 215 -10.99 -1.36 -7.62
C ARG A 215 -9.92 -0.79 -6.69
N TRP A 216 -8.84 -1.54 -6.49
CA TRP A 216 -7.77 -1.14 -5.59
C TRP A 216 -6.42 -1.21 -6.30
N TYR A 217 -5.71 -0.10 -6.30
CA TYR A 217 -4.41 0.03 -6.93
C TYR A 217 -3.36 0.42 -5.89
N GLY A 218 -2.16 -0.14 -6.02
CA GLY A 218 -1.04 0.19 -5.14
C GLY A 218 0.26 0.23 -5.95
N LEU A 219 0.92 1.39 -5.98
CA LEU A 219 2.21 1.57 -6.65
C LEU A 219 2.99 2.72 -6.02
N GLU A 220 4.30 2.77 -6.26
CA GLU A 220 5.14 3.87 -5.79
C GLU A 220 4.66 5.22 -6.37
N LEU A 221 4.69 6.28 -5.53
CA LEU A 221 4.41 7.65 -5.95
C LEU A 221 5.33 8.07 -7.09
N LYS A 222 6.60 7.68 -7.00
CA LYS A 222 7.63 7.93 -8.01
C LYS A 222 8.59 6.76 -8.07
N ARG A 223 8.94 6.34 -9.27
CA ARG A 223 9.90 5.25 -9.48
C ARG A 223 10.78 5.53 -10.70
N GLU A 224 12.10 5.37 -10.55
CA GLU A 224 12.99 5.29 -11.70
C GLU A 224 12.75 3.96 -12.42
N VAL A 225 12.57 4.02 -13.73
CA VAL A 225 12.42 2.88 -14.63
C VAL A 225 13.43 2.97 -15.76
N GLU A 226 13.86 1.84 -16.26
CA GLU A 226 14.66 1.77 -17.49
C GLU A 226 13.71 1.50 -18.66
N VAL A 227 13.70 2.40 -19.62
CA VAL A 227 13.01 2.24 -20.91
C VAL A 227 14.00 1.58 -21.87
N VAL A 228 13.60 0.44 -22.43
CA VAL A 228 14.42 -0.30 -23.41
C VAL A 228 13.73 -0.25 -24.77
N GLU A 229 14.37 0.41 -25.72
CA GLU A 229 13.93 0.48 -27.11
C GLU A 229 14.73 -0.54 -27.94
N LYS A 230 14.04 -1.41 -28.66
CA LYS A 230 14.66 -2.42 -29.52
C LYS A 230 14.73 -1.91 -30.95
N TYR A 231 15.94 -1.84 -31.48
CA TYR A 231 16.22 -1.51 -32.88
C TYR A 231 16.66 -2.74 -33.65
N THR A 232 16.73 -2.65 -34.97
CA THR A 232 17.15 -3.76 -35.85
C THR A 232 18.56 -4.27 -35.52
N LEU A 233 19.47 -3.37 -35.09
CA LEU A 233 20.89 -3.69 -34.86
C LEU A 233 21.32 -3.48 -33.39
N GLY A 234 20.37 -3.43 -32.45
CA GLY A 234 20.73 -3.27 -31.03
C GLY A 234 19.58 -2.77 -30.16
N GLU A 235 19.91 -2.37 -28.95
CA GLU A 235 18.97 -1.81 -27.97
C GLU A 235 19.46 -0.44 -27.49
N GLY A 236 18.54 0.53 -27.41
CA GLY A 236 18.72 1.78 -26.69
C GLY A 236 18.16 1.63 -25.26
N ARG A 237 18.88 2.18 -24.28
CA ARG A 237 18.44 2.17 -22.88
C ARG A 237 18.47 3.59 -22.34
N SER A 238 17.38 4.03 -21.75
CA SER A 238 17.27 5.34 -21.12
C SER A 238 16.58 5.23 -19.76
N LYS A 239 16.96 6.11 -18.83
CA LYS A 239 16.29 6.21 -17.54
C LYS A 239 15.15 7.21 -17.62
N ALA A 240 14.00 6.85 -17.10
CA ALA A 240 12.83 7.71 -16.96
C ALA A 240 12.24 7.58 -15.55
N PHE A 241 11.40 8.55 -15.16
CA PHE A 241 10.63 8.44 -13.94
C PHE A 241 9.18 8.14 -14.27
N LEU A 242 8.68 7.04 -13.74
CA LEU A 242 7.25 6.77 -13.70
C LEU A 242 6.67 7.47 -12.47
N THR A 243 5.76 8.43 -12.69
CA THR A 243 5.14 9.24 -11.64
C THR A 243 3.65 9.33 -11.88
N TRP A 244 2.89 9.52 -10.81
CA TRP A 244 1.46 9.81 -10.89
C TRP A 244 1.22 11.29 -11.17
N ASP A 245 0.21 11.58 -11.99
CA ASP A 245 -0.29 12.90 -12.31
C ASP A 245 -1.83 12.91 -12.31
N LYS A 246 -2.43 14.07 -12.58
CA LYS A 246 -3.89 14.18 -12.62
C LYS A 246 -4.52 13.31 -13.70
N GLU A 247 -3.91 13.23 -14.89
CA GLU A 247 -4.43 12.42 -16.00
C GLU A 247 -4.49 10.93 -15.62
N SER A 248 -3.43 10.41 -15.01
CA SER A 248 -3.40 9.03 -14.53
C SER A 248 -4.43 8.78 -13.41
N MET A 249 -4.58 9.69 -12.45
CA MET A 249 -5.59 9.56 -11.40
C MET A 249 -7.01 9.53 -11.97
N ASP A 250 -7.31 10.39 -12.93
CA ASP A 250 -8.61 10.44 -13.62
C ASP A 250 -8.84 9.17 -14.46
N CYS A 251 -7.81 8.69 -15.15
CA CYS A 251 -7.86 7.44 -15.90
C CYS A 251 -8.19 6.23 -15.02
N PHE A 252 -7.47 6.05 -13.93
CA PHE A 252 -7.67 4.90 -13.01
C PHE A 252 -9.07 4.89 -12.38
N ARG A 253 -9.75 6.04 -12.33
CA ARG A 253 -11.13 6.19 -11.82
C ARG A 253 -12.19 6.24 -12.92
N SER A 254 -11.80 6.20 -14.20
CA SER A 254 -12.71 6.38 -15.34
C SER A 254 -13.78 5.29 -15.48
N GLN A 255 -13.53 4.07 -14.97
CA GLN A 255 -14.43 2.93 -15.06
C GLN A 255 -15.15 2.61 -13.74
N GLY A 256 -15.21 3.56 -12.82
CA GLY A 256 -15.92 3.42 -11.55
C GLY A 256 -15.05 3.74 -10.32
N PRO A 257 -15.58 3.51 -9.11
CA PRO A 257 -14.86 3.80 -7.88
C PRO A 257 -13.53 3.04 -7.78
N ALA A 258 -12.46 3.77 -7.47
CA ALA A 258 -11.14 3.20 -7.29
C ALA A 258 -10.43 3.79 -6.06
N HIS A 259 -9.73 2.93 -5.31
CA HIS A 259 -8.84 3.33 -4.23
C HIS A 259 -7.39 3.23 -4.71
N ILE A 260 -6.63 4.31 -4.55
CA ILE A 260 -5.24 4.40 -4.99
C ILE A 260 -4.35 4.68 -3.78
N ILE A 261 -3.48 3.70 -3.46
CA ILE A 261 -2.51 3.80 -2.36
C ILE A 261 -1.13 4.06 -2.97
N LEU A 262 -0.54 5.21 -2.64
CA LEU A 262 0.77 5.61 -3.15
C LEU A 262 1.88 5.18 -2.19
N PHE A 263 2.85 4.40 -2.69
CA PHE A 263 3.93 3.85 -1.88
C PHE A 263 5.13 4.79 -1.81
N GLY A 264 5.91 4.71 -0.72
CA GLY A 264 7.17 5.40 -0.55
C GLY A 264 7.03 6.89 -0.29
N VAL A 265 5.97 7.31 0.37
CA VAL A 265 5.73 8.71 0.76
C VAL A 265 6.36 8.94 2.14
N ASN A 266 7.59 9.47 2.16
CA ASN A 266 8.39 9.60 3.39
C ASN A 266 8.85 11.04 3.69
N SER A 267 8.25 12.02 3.01
CA SER A 267 8.52 13.45 3.25
C SER A 267 7.23 14.27 3.22
N PRO A 268 7.21 15.46 3.85
CA PRO A 268 6.08 16.39 3.75
C PRO A 268 5.74 16.75 2.30
N GLN A 269 6.74 16.92 1.44
CA GLN A 269 6.57 17.29 0.04
C GLN A 269 5.86 16.17 -0.75
N GLU A 270 6.28 14.92 -0.56
CA GLU A 270 5.62 13.77 -1.18
C GLU A 270 4.20 13.58 -0.67
N TYR A 271 3.96 13.84 0.61
CA TYR A 271 2.62 13.81 1.18
C TYR A 271 1.71 14.88 0.56
N GLN A 272 2.19 16.13 0.40
CA GLN A 272 1.43 17.20 -0.25
C GLN A 272 1.16 16.89 -1.73
N GLN A 273 2.12 16.26 -2.44
CA GLN A 273 1.91 15.77 -3.80
C GLN A 273 0.80 14.72 -3.84
N ALA A 274 0.83 13.71 -2.97
CA ALA A 274 -0.20 12.67 -2.88
C ALA A 274 -1.58 13.26 -2.53
N LEU A 275 -1.63 14.24 -1.63
CA LEU A 275 -2.86 14.96 -1.27
C LEU A 275 -3.43 15.73 -2.48
N ALA A 276 -2.58 16.46 -3.20
CA ALA A 276 -2.98 17.21 -4.40
C ALA A 276 -3.49 16.29 -5.53
N LEU A 277 -2.94 15.10 -5.64
CA LEU A 277 -3.40 14.05 -6.56
C LEU A 277 -4.73 13.41 -6.13
N GLY A 278 -5.18 13.62 -4.89
CA GLY A 278 -6.37 12.98 -4.34
C GLY A 278 -6.18 11.48 -4.11
N ALA A 279 -4.99 11.06 -3.66
CA ALA A 279 -4.73 9.68 -3.26
C ALA A 279 -5.60 9.28 -2.06
N ASP A 280 -6.05 8.02 -2.03
CA ASP A 280 -6.87 7.49 -0.93
C ASP A 280 -5.99 7.09 0.27
N GLY A 281 -4.73 6.74 0.03
CA GLY A 281 -3.77 6.43 1.08
C GLY A 281 -2.32 6.60 0.65
N VAL A 282 -1.45 6.76 1.62
CA VAL A 282 0.00 6.85 1.45
C VAL A 282 0.72 5.86 2.34
N MET A 283 1.64 5.09 1.78
CA MET A 283 2.46 4.15 2.53
C MET A 283 3.75 4.84 2.99
N VAL A 284 3.94 4.87 4.32
CA VAL A 284 5.04 5.57 4.99
C VAL A 284 5.91 4.59 5.78
N ASN A 285 7.21 4.87 5.89
CA ASN A 285 8.13 4.09 6.73
C ASN A 285 8.06 4.49 8.21
N SER A 286 7.73 5.74 8.51
CA SER A 286 7.58 6.26 9.87
C SER A 286 6.22 6.94 10.07
N PRO A 287 5.23 6.23 10.64
CA PRO A 287 4.01 6.87 11.11
C PRO A 287 4.27 7.98 12.14
N ALA A 288 5.33 7.88 12.94
CA ALA A 288 5.71 8.93 13.90
C ALA A 288 6.04 10.24 13.21
N GLU A 289 6.80 10.21 12.11
CA GLU A 289 7.13 11.39 11.30
C GLU A 289 5.92 11.88 10.49
N ALA A 290 5.12 10.96 9.95
CA ALA A 290 3.97 11.26 9.11
C ALA A 290 2.90 12.11 9.81
N LYS A 291 2.85 12.11 11.14
CA LYS A 291 2.02 13.05 11.92
C LYS A 291 2.31 14.52 11.55
N SER A 292 3.57 14.85 11.27
CA SER A 292 3.97 16.19 10.90
C SER A 292 3.58 16.56 9.46
N PHE A 293 3.48 15.56 8.55
CA PHE A 293 3.18 15.79 7.14
C PHE A 293 1.79 16.41 6.94
N ARG A 294 0.82 16.02 7.77
CA ARG A 294 -0.55 16.57 7.77
C ARG A 294 -0.62 18.05 8.20
N LYS A 295 0.41 18.54 8.91
CA LYS A 295 0.46 19.90 9.45
C LYS A 295 1.27 20.87 8.59
N ALA A 296 2.11 20.35 7.71
CA ALA A 296 2.90 21.17 6.80
C ALA A 296 1.97 21.76 5.72
N LYS A 297 1.81 23.11 5.77
CA LYS A 297 1.08 23.89 4.76
C LYS A 297 2.05 24.38 3.68
#